data_b935d6665d8a2164ca49624e12677816
#
_entry.id   b935d6665d8a2164ca49624e12677816
#
_cell.length_a   1.000
_cell.length_b   1.000
_cell.length_c   1.000
_cell.angle_alpha   90.00
_cell.angle_beta   90.00
_cell.angle_gamma   90.00
#
_symmetry.space_group_name_H-M   'P 1'
#
loop_
_entity.id
_entity.type
_entity.pdbx_description
1 polymer ?
#
loop_
_entity_poly.entity_id
_entity_poly.type
_entity_poly.pdbx_seq_one_letter_code
_entity_poly.pdbx_strand_id
1 'polypeptide(L)'
;MNTASKFCFTLLNKLKIMITWIKYKAAIQRNCTNLIETEQVVMFWRNNLFANTLIYLLPLCFIALVPSVILIISTKFYIIAVVDFVVVATIFFVAFMPKLGLKIRKIIFISTVYMLSFMLLFYVGIVGSGMVYLLTACLFTILIFPLSGYWPAWINFLFCFIYGCLIYFNLLPSNNSITFTLGEWVAISTNLIFVSFLFTILIPGLFKSLQTTINKELDLQNELMIEKSALTIALKKLSQKNEELEQFSYIASHDLQEPLRMISGFLKQIENKYNDKLDEKGKQYIYFAVDGAQRMHRIILDLLEYSRAGKIEAAKEKVDINNLFIEINILFQRQIKEKGATISYTNLPVLFTHRTLIEQVFQNLISNALKYSGTVNKLKILISSKDIGSHWLFAVEDNGIGIDPEYFKKIFVIFQRLHNKNEYSGTGLGLAICQKVIDYLGGEIWVESNFGKGSIFYFTVLKDKKT
;
A
#
# COMPACT_ATOMS: atom_id res chain seq x y z
N MET A 1 29.23 -50.46 -5.51
CA MET A 1 28.44 -49.36 -6.20
C MET A 1 28.19 -48.28 -5.16
N ASN A 2 28.83 -47.10 -5.37
CA ASN A 2 28.94 -46.03 -4.41
C ASN A 2 27.59 -45.41 -3.97
N THR A 3 27.42 -45.07 -2.71
CA THR A 3 26.25 -44.38 -2.13
C THR A 3 25.84 -43.12 -2.90
N ALA A 4 26.79 -42.39 -3.46
CA ALA A 4 26.57 -41.23 -4.34
C ALA A 4 25.84 -41.58 -5.65
N SER A 5 26.14 -42.78 -6.27
CA SER A 5 25.47 -43.24 -7.51
C SER A 5 24.01 -43.65 -7.25
N LYS A 6 23.72 -44.29 -6.12
CA LYS A 6 22.34 -44.58 -5.70
C LYS A 6 21.53 -43.35 -5.42
N PHE A 7 22.14 -42.34 -4.75
CA PHE A 7 21.50 -41.06 -4.44
C PHE A 7 21.17 -40.26 -5.71
N CYS A 8 22.12 -40.16 -6.66
CA CYS A 8 21.93 -39.48 -7.94
C CYS A 8 20.83 -40.18 -8.80
N PHE A 9 20.80 -41.53 -8.85
CA PHE A 9 19.75 -42.27 -9.53
C PHE A 9 18.36 -42.07 -8.93
N THR A 10 18.27 -42.01 -7.59
CA THR A 10 17.00 -41.75 -6.88
C THR A 10 16.50 -40.34 -7.14
N LEU A 11 17.42 -39.35 -7.17
CA LEU A 11 17.10 -37.96 -7.48
C LEU A 11 16.63 -37.76 -8.93
N LEU A 12 17.31 -38.42 -9.89
CA LEU A 12 16.92 -38.43 -11.31
C LEU A 12 15.53 -39.07 -11.52
N ASN A 13 15.23 -40.16 -10.85
CA ASN A 13 13.91 -40.78 -10.90
C ASN A 13 12.81 -39.90 -10.29
N LYS A 14 13.06 -39.24 -9.16
CA LYS A 14 12.12 -38.29 -8.59
C LYS A 14 11.89 -37.07 -9.50
N LEU A 15 12.93 -36.56 -10.14
CA LEU A 15 12.83 -35.45 -11.10
C LEU A 15 12.01 -35.89 -12.35
N LYS A 16 12.24 -37.10 -12.86
CA LYS A 16 11.50 -37.67 -14.01
C LYS A 16 10.01 -37.86 -13.70
N ILE A 17 9.69 -38.35 -12.50
CA ILE A 17 8.30 -38.49 -12.03
C ILE A 17 7.65 -37.12 -11.90
N MET A 18 8.35 -36.11 -11.31
CA MET A 18 7.84 -34.76 -11.16
C MET A 18 7.57 -34.11 -12.53
N ILE A 19 8.48 -34.22 -13.49
CA ILE A 19 8.30 -33.67 -14.84
C ILE A 19 7.10 -34.33 -15.54
N THR A 20 6.96 -35.66 -15.40
CA THR A 20 5.85 -36.39 -15.98
C THR A 20 4.51 -35.97 -15.39
N TRP A 21 4.46 -35.73 -14.05
CA TRP A 21 3.29 -35.24 -13.36
C TRP A 21 2.90 -33.84 -13.81
N ILE A 22 3.90 -32.93 -13.95
CA ILE A 22 3.67 -31.57 -14.44
C ILE A 22 3.10 -31.56 -15.84
N LYS A 23 3.66 -32.41 -16.77
CA LYS A 23 3.15 -32.53 -18.14
C LYS A 23 1.74 -33.08 -18.19
N TYR A 24 1.44 -34.10 -17.38
CA TYR A 24 0.11 -34.69 -17.23
C TYR A 24 -0.91 -33.64 -16.75
N LYS A 25 -0.60 -32.95 -15.69
CA LYS A 25 -1.44 -31.86 -15.12
C LYS A 25 -1.70 -30.77 -16.15
N ALA A 26 -0.65 -30.28 -16.80
CA ALA A 26 -0.74 -29.24 -17.83
C ALA A 26 -1.60 -29.69 -19.05
N ALA A 27 -1.52 -30.97 -19.47
CA ALA A 27 -2.32 -31.50 -20.55
C ALA A 27 -3.82 -31.45 -20.23
N ILE A 28 -4.23 -31.92 -19.05
CA ILE A 28 -5.64 -31.90 -18.63
C ILE A 28 -6.13 -30.44 -18.40
N GLN A 29 -5.34 -29.61 -17.77
CA GLN A 29 -5.71 -28.20 -17.56
C GLN A 29 -5.93 -27.49 -18.89
N ARG A 30 -5.01 -27.58 -19.83
CA ARG A 30 -5.15 -27.01 -21.18
C ARG A 30 -6.41 -27.46 -21.91
N ASN A 31 -6.80 -28.69 -21.70
CA ASN A 31 -8.00 -29.28 -22.34
C ASN A 31 -9.31 -28.84 -21.66
N CYS A 32 -9.26 -28.36 -20.41
CA CYS A 32 -10.46 -28.05 -19.62
C CYS A 32 -10.64 -26.57 -19.31
N THR A 33 -9.57 -25.74 -19.41
CA THR A 33 -9.62 -24.32 -19.12
C THR A 33 -9.41 -23.53 -20.40
N ASN A 34 -10.46 -22.94 -20.97
CA ASN A 34 -10.31 -21.94 -22.01
C ASN A 34 -9.78 -20.64 -21.40
N LEU A 35 -8.88 -19.94 -22.12
CA LEU A 35 -8.40 -18.61 -21.77
C LEU A 35 -9.57 -17.64 -21.66
N ILE A 36 -9.54 -16.82 -20.65
CA ILE A 36 -10.62 -16.09 -20.02
C ILE A 36 -10.94 -14.80 -20.75
N GLU A 37 -12.22 -14.55 -20.95
CA GLU A 37 -12.78 -13.21 -20.88
C GLU A 37 -13.22 -12.96 -19.42
N THR A 38 -12.88 -11.80 -18.87
CA THR A 38 -12.95 -11.42 -17.46
C THR A 38 -14.34 -11.44 -16.81
N GLU A 39 -15.39 -11.66 -17.57
CA GLU A 39 -16.78 -11.61 -17.07
C GLU A 39 -17.29 -12.90 -16.41
N GLN A 40 -16.56 -13.99 -16.44
CA GLN A 40 -17.06 -15.29 -15.92
C GLN A 40 -16.10 -15.98 -14.94
N VAL A 41 -15.67 -15.27 -13.91
CA VAL A 41 -14.74 -15.80 -12.88
C VAL A 41 -15.24 -17.10 -12.27
N VAL A 42 -16.54 -17.19 -11.92
CA VAL A 42 -17.12 -18.41 -11.33
C VAL A 42 -17.16 -19.56 -12.33
N MET A 43 -17.40 -19.30 -13.62
CA MET A 43 -17.38 -20.34 -14.65
C MET A 43 -15.97 -20.89 -14.87
N PHE A 44 -14.96 -20.04 -14.82
CA PHE A 44 -13.56 -20.47 -14.81
C PHE A 44 -13.25 -21.37 -13.62
N TRP A 45 -13.65 -21.01 -12.41
CA TRP A 45 -13.45 -21.83 -11.22
C TRP A 45 -14.15 -23.19 -11.33
N ARG A 46 -15.38 -23.24 -11.87
CA ARG A 46 -16.08 -24.51 -12.14
C ARG A 46 -15.37 -25.39 -13.16
N ASN A 47 -14.78 -24.80 -14.19
CA ASN A 47 -14.00 -25.53 -15.19
C ASN A 47 -12.69 -26.03 -14.59
N ASN A 48 -12.03 -25.22 -13.79
CA ASN A 48 -10.80 -25.59 -13.08
C ASN A 48 -11.07 -26.67 -12.03
N LEU A 49 -12.19 -26.61 -11.32
CA LEU A 49 -12.62 -27.66 -10.42
C LEU A 49 -12.80 -28.98 -11.15
N PHE A 50 -13.47 -28.98 -12.31
CA PHE A 50 -13.62 -30.16 -13.14
C PHE A 50 -12.26 -30.72 -13.62
N ALA A 51 -11.36 -29.85 -14.08
CA ALA A 51 -10.01 -30.25 -14.47
C ALA A 51 -9.24 -30.88 -13.30
N ASN A 52 -9.27 -30.28 -12.14
CA ASN A 52 -8.62 -30.80 -10.94
C ASN A 52 -9.22 -32.13 -10.50
N THR A 53 -10.55 -32.28 -10.59
CA THR A 53 -11.21 -33.55 -10.32
C THR A 53 -10.64 -34.65 -11.23
N LEU A 54 -10.54 -34.42 -12.53
CA LEU A 54 -9.98 -35.43 -13.47
C LEU A 54 -8.50 -35.72 -13.18
N ILE A 55 -7.68 -34.67 -12.83
CA ILE A 55 -6.25 -34.83 -12.53
C ILE A 55 -6.02 -35.78 -11.35
N TYR A 56 -6.81 -35.65 -10.30
CA TYR A 56 -6.62 -36.47 -9.10
C TYR A 56 -7.41 -37.78 -9.15
N LEU A 57 -8.61 -37.78 -9.74
CA LEU A 57 -9.46 -38.95 -9.80
C LEU A 57 -8.85 -40.06 -10.69
N LEU A 58 -8.27 -39.70 -11.83
CA LEU A 58 -7.77 -40.69 -12.80
C LEU A 58 -6.67 -41.60 -12.22
N PRO A 59 -5.62 -41.12 -11.54
CA PRO A 59 -4.66 -41.97 -10.84
C PRO A 59 -5.30 -42.83 -9.74
N LEU A 60 -6.27 -42.25 -8.98
CA LEU A 60 -6.97 -42.98 -7.93
C LEU A 60 -7.85 -44.09 -8.48
N CYS A 61 -8.47 -43.92 -9.66
CA CYS A 61 -9.24 -44.99 -10.32
C CYS A 61 -8.38 -46.20 -10.66
N PHE A 62 -7.12 -45.99 -11.08
CA PHE A 62 -6.21 -47.12 -11.31
C PHE A 62 -5.87 -47.90 -10.04
N ILE A 63 -5.75 -47.19 -8.90
CA ILE A 63 -5.52 -47.82 -7.60
C ILE A 63 -6.78 -48.62 -7.17
N ALA A 64 -7.98 -48.06 -7.41
CA ALA A 64 -9.25 -48.68 -7.07
C ALA A 64 -9.54 -49.96 -7.90
N LEU A 65 -8.98 -50.09 -9.12
CA LEU A 65 -9.09 -51.31 -9.94
C LEU A 65 -8.41 -52.51 -9.30
N VAL A 66 -7.35 -52.33 -8.50
CA VAL A 66 -6.58 -53.45 -7.92
C VAL A 66 -7.44 -54.36 -7.02
N PRO A 67 -8.23 -53.87 -6.05
CA PRO A 67 -9.14 -54.69 -5.26
C PRO A 67 -10.22 -55.37 -6.13
N SER A 68 -10.76 -54.65 -7.14
CA SER A 68 -11.77 -55.25 -8.06
C SER A 68 -11.21 -56.45 -8.83
N VAL A 69 -9.96 -56.36 -9.33
CA VAL A 69 -9.29 -57.46 -10.02
C VAL A 69 -9.04 -58.63 -9.06
N ILE A 70 -8.62 -58.35 -7.82
CA ILE A 70 -8.43 -59.40 -6.79
C ILE A 70 -9.75 -60.08 -6.46
N LEU A 71 -10.84 -59.33 -6.36
CA LEU A 71 -12.19 -59.86 -6.10
C LEU A 71 -12.67 -60.77 -7.19
N ILE A 72 -12.38 -60.52 -8.48
CA ILE A 72 -12.72 -61.39 -9.60
C ILE A 72 -12.12 -62.77 -9.42
N ILE A 73 -10.84 -62.83 -9.01
CA ILE A 73 -10.12 -64.08 -8.84
C ILE A 73 -10.74 -64.92 -7.73
N SER A 74 -11.22 -64.26 -6.66
CA SER A 74 -11.76 -64.92 -5.48
C SER A 74 -13.26 -65.29 -5.58
N THR A 75 -14.09 -64.43 -6.22
CA THR A 75 -15.56 -64.53 -6.14
C THR A 75 -16.25 -64.81 -7.46
N LYS A 76 -15.53 -64.82 -8.60
CA LYS A 76 -16.07 -64.96 -9.98
C LYS A 76 -17.08 -63.87 -10.39
N PHE A 77 -17.12 -62.72 -9.70
CA PHE A 77 -17.98 -61.58 -10.03
C PHE A 77 -17.40 -60.75 -11.18
N TYR A 78 -17.38 -61.29 -12.39
CA TYR A 78 -16.76 -60.63 -13.57
C TYR A 78 -17.43 -59.33 -13.98
N ILE A 79 -18.75 -59.16 -13.71
CA ILE A 79 -19.54 -57.99 -14.12
C ILE A 79 -19.05 -56.72 -13.48
N ILE A 80 -18.73 -56.72 -12.17
CA ILE A 80 -18.29 -55.52 -11.43
C ILE A 80 -16.96 -55.03 -11.99
N ALA A 81 -16.03 -55.89 -12.28
CA ALA A 81 -14.74 -55.52 -12.83
C ALA A 81 -14.84 -54.97 -14.26
N VAL A 82 -15.75 -55.52 -15.08
CA VAL A 82 -16.02 -54.95 -16.41
C VAL A 82 -16.56 -53.52 -16.27
N VAL A 83 -17.49 -53.28 -15.33
CA VAL A 83 -18.03 -51.96 -15.06
C VAL A 83 -16.93 -51.02 -14.62
N ASP A 84 -16.06 -51.39 -13.67
CA ASP A 84 -14.96 -50.55 -13.18
C ASP A 84 -13.99 -50.22 -14.33
N PHE A 85 -13.66 -51.19 -15.18
CA PHE A 85 -12.80 -50.95 -16.34
C PHE A 85 -13.43 -49.98 -17.34
N VAL A 86 -14.72 -50.09 -17.63
CA VAL A 86 -15.48 -49.21 -18.52
C VAL A 86 -15.48 -47.76 -17.91
N VAL A 87 -15.69 -47.64 -16.60
CA VAL A 87 -15.65 -46.34 -15.90
C VAL A 87 -14.29 -45.67 -16.04
N VAL A 88 -13.19 -46.40 -15.76
CA VAL A 88 -11.83 -45.87 -15.89
C VAL A 88 -11.53 -45.46 -17.33
N ALA A 89 -11.90 -46.30 -18.31
CA ALA A 89 -11.74 -45.96 -19.73
C ALA A 89 -12.51 -44.73 -20.14
N THR A 90 -13.74 -44.56 -19.63
CA THR A 90 -14.57 -43.38 -19.90
C THR A 90 -13.98 -42.14 -19.28
N ILE A 91 -13.49 -42.20 -18.03
CA ILE A 91 -12.83 -41.05 -17.36
C ILE A 91 -11.54 -40.65 -18.10
N PHE A 92 -10.75 -41.66 -18.55
CA PHE A 92 -9.57 -41.41 -19.37
C PHE A 92 -9.94 -40.73 -20.69
N PHE A 93 -10.95 -41.19 -21.37
CA PHE A 93 -11.47 -40.59 -22.59
C PHE A 93 -11.91 -39.16 -22.39
N VAL A 94 -12.68 -38.87 -21.33
CA VAL A 94 -13.11 -37.53 -20.94
C VAL A 94 -11.91 -36.61 -20.64
N ALA A 95 -10.83 -37.14 -20.03
CA ALA A 95 -9.66 -36.33 -19.68
C ALA A 95 -8.83 -35.91 -20.91
N PHE A 96 -8.67 -36.83 -21.90
CA PHE A 96 -7.70 -36.64 -22.98
C PHE A 96 -8.30 -36.36 -24.37
N MET A 97 -9.64 -36.29 -24.52
CA MET A 97 -10.28 -35.99 -25.81
C MET A 97 -10.78 -34.54 -25.92
N PRO A 98 -9.92 -33.59 -26.33
CA PRO A 98 -10.30 -32.14 -26.39
C PRO A 98 -11.30 -31.85 -27.53
N LYS A 99 -11.44 -32.73 -28.54
CA LYS A 99 -12.40 -32.59 -29.65
C LYS A 99 -13.85 -32.55 -29.18
N LEU A 100 -14.16 -33.15 -28.04
CA LEU A 100 -15.47 -33.03 -27.40
C LEU A 100 -15.57 -31.74 -26.61
N GLY A 101 -16.58 -30.94 -26.88
CA GLY A 101 -16.84 -29.70 -26.13
C GLY A 101 -16.92 -29.96 -24.62
N LEU A 102 -16.42 -29.04 -23.84
CA LEU A 102 -16.31 -29.17 -22.38
C LEU A 102 -17.64 -29.53 -21.71
N LYS A 103 -18.77 -28.96 -22.19
CA LYS A 103 -20.13 -29.29 -21.71
C LYS A 103 -20.47 -30.77 -21.87
N ILE A 104 -20.16 -31.36 -23.04
CA ILE A 104 -20.42 -32.77 -23.32
C ILE A 104 -19.55 -33.64 -22.41
N ARG A 105 -18.28 -33.29 -22.24
CA ARG A 105 -17.35 -34.04 -21.37
C ARG A 105 -17.83 -34.05 -19.91
N LYS A 106 -18.35 -32.96 -19.40
CA LYS A 106 -18.96 -32.85 -18.07
C LYS A 106 -20.19 -33.75 -17.94
N ILE A 107 -21.05 -33.77 -18.96
CA ILE A 107 -22.24 -34.64 -18.99
C ILE A 107 -21.82 -36.13 -18.99
N ILE A 108 -20.88 -36.51 -19.84
CA ILE A 108 -20.40 -37.91 -19.89
C ILE A 108 -19.82 -38.32 -18.53
N PHE A 109 -19.00 -37.46 -17.90
CA PHE A 109 -18.43 -37.74 -16.58
C PHE A 109 -19.51 -38.00 -15.53
N ILE A 110 -20.51 -37.11 -15.43
CA ILE A 110 -21.58 -37.24 -14.44
C ILE A 110 -22.46 -38.46 -14.71
N SER A 111 -22.82 -38.72 -15.99
CA SER A 111 -23.56 -39.90 -16.37
C SER A 111 -22.83 -41.22 -16.02
N THR A 112 -21.49 -41.20 -16.15
CA THR A 112 -20.64 -42.33 -15.75
C THR A 112 -20.72 -42.59 -14.24
N VAL A 113 -20.68 -41.53 -13.41
CA VAL A 113 -20.78 -41.68 -11.95
C VAL A 113 -22.17 -42.19 -11.55
N TYR A 114 -23.26 -41.68 -12.17
CA TYR A 114 -24.62 -42.20 -11.94
C TYR A 114 -24.76 -43.64 -12.35
N MET A 115 -24.22 -44.03 -13.52
CA MET A 115 -24.23 -45.41 -14.01
C MET A 115 -23.47 -46.36 -13.08
N LEU A 116 -22.28 -45.92 -12.58
CA LEU A 116 -21.52 -46.71 -11.61
C LEU A 116 -22.32 -46.91 -10.32
N SER A 117 -22.94 -45.81 -9.81
CA SER A 117 -23.78 -45.88 -8.63
C SER A 117 -24.92 -46.89 -8.79
N PHE A 118 -25.62 -46.84 -9.91
CA PHE A 118 -26.73 -47.78 -10.20
C PHE A 118 -26.27 -49.22 -10.25
N MET A 119 -25.16 -49.48 -10.96
CA MET A 119 -24.60 -50.85 -11.08
C MET A 119 -24.14 -51.40 -9.71
N LEU A 120 -23.51 -50.58 -8.89
CA LEU A 120 -23.11 -51.00 -7.55
C LEU A 120 -24.30 -51.28 -6.65
N LEU A 121 -25.37 -50.45 -6.69
CA LEU A 121 -26.60 -50.71 -5.96
C LEU A 121 -27.27 -52.02 -6.45
N PHE A 122 -27.28 -52.25 -7.75
CA PHE A 122 -27.96 -53.40 -8.33
C PHE A 122 -27.26 -54.73 -8.02
N TYR A 123 -25.91 -54.78 -8.10
CA TYR A 123 -25.16 -56.02 -7.91
C TYR A 123 -24.60 -56.23 -6.51
N VAL A 124 -24.25 -55.16 -5.78
CA VAL A 124 -23.63 -55.24 -4.44
C VAL A 124 -24.65 -54.93 -3.35
N GLY A 125 -25.74 -54.25 -3.72
CA GLY A 125 -26.75 -53.83 -2.78
C GLY A 125 -26.33 -52.60 -1.96
N ILE A 126 -27.08 -52.38 -0.88
CA ILE A 126 -26.95 -51.16 -0.06
C ILE A 126 -25.65 -51.15 0.76
N VAL A 127 -25.08 -52.29 1.10
CA VAL A 127 -23.81 -52.41 1.83
C VAL A 127 -22.64 -51.90 0.98
N GLY A 128 -22.83 -51.80 -0.32
CA GLY A 128 -21.85 -51.27 -1.26
C GLY A 128 -21.79 -49.73 -1.24
N SER A 129 -20.76 -49.18 -1.88
CA SER A 129 -20.53 -47.75 -2.03
C SER A 129 -21.53 -47.01 -2.93
N GLY A 130 -22.53 -47.70 -3.52
CA GLY A 130 -23.46 -47.17 -4.52
C GLY A 130 -24.18 -45.89 -4.06
N MET A 131 -24.65 -45.82 -2.79
CA MET A 131 -25.30 -44.64 -2.23
C MET A 131 -24.36 -43.44 -2.14
N VAL A 132 -23.08 -43.67 -1.78
CA VAL A 132 -22.05 -42.61 -1.70
C VAL A 132 -21.80 -42.06 -3.10
N TYR A 133 -21.73 -42.90 -4.13
CA TYR A 133 -21.57 -42.44 -5.52
C TYR A 133 -22.80 -41.65 -6.00
N LEU A 134 -24.02 -42.02 -5.60
CA LEU A 134 -25.24 -41.30 -5.95
C LEU A 134 -25.22 -39.87 -5.37
N LEU A 135 -24.85 -39.72 -4.09
CA LEU A 135 -24.69 -38.44 -3.45
C LEU A 135 -23.55 -37.62 -4.09
N THR A 136 -22.43 -38.28 -4.40
CA THR A 136 -21.28 -37.69 -5.07
C THR A 136 -21.63 -37.17 -6.47
N ALA A 137 -22.41 -37.93 -7.25
CA ALA A 137 -22.90 -37.51 -8.57
C ALA A 137 -23.75 -36.24 -8.49
N CYS A 138 -24.68 -36.17 -7.50
CA CYS A 138 -25.46 -34.96 -7.23
C CYS A 138 -24.58 -33.79 -6.92
N LEU A 139 -23.63 -33.92 -5.96
CA LEU A 139 -22.70 -32.88 -5.56
C LEU A 139 -21.86 -32.37 -6.75
N PHE A 140 -21.25 -33.24 -7.51
CA PHE A 140 -20.48 -32.87 -8.71
C PHE A 140 -21.33 -32.17 -9.75
N THR A 141 -22.58 -32.59 -9.94
CA THR A 141 -23.50 -31.95 -10.87
C THR A 141 -23.69 -30.47 -10.48
N ILE A 142 -23.93 -30.19 -9.21
CA ILE A 142 -24.12 -28.82 -8.71
C ILE A 142 -22.85 -27.97 -8.78
N LEU A 143 -21.69 -28.57 -8.48
CA LEU A 143 -20.39 -27.87 -8.48
C LEU A 143 -19.90 -27.55 -9.90
N ILE A 144 -20.06 -28.48 -10.83
CA ILE A 144 -19.47 -28.37 -12.18
C ILE A 144 -20.36 -27.59 -13.16
N PHE A 145 -21.70 -27.66 -12.99
CA PHE A 145 -22.65 -26.95 -13.85
C PHE A 145 -23.20 -25.69 -13.18
N PRO A 146 -23.41 -24.60 -13.94
CA PRO A 146 -24.08 -23.40 -13.46
C PRO A 146 -25.60 -23.62 -13.42
N LEU A 147 -26.06 -24.52 -12.57
CA LEU A 147 -27.46 -24.95 -12.56
C LEU A 147 -28.26 -24.14 -11.56
N SER A 148 -29.43 -23.67 -12.00
CA SER A 148 -30.49 -23.16 -11.17
C SER A 148 -31.58 -24.22 -11.08
N GLY A 149 -31.93 -24.64 -9.86
CA GLY A 149 -33.02 -25.58 -9.64
C GLY A 149 -32.66 -26.87 -8.92
N TYR A 150 -33.68 -27.59 -8.50
CA TYR A 150 -33.57 -28.78 -7.65
C TYR A 150 -33.43 -30.10 -8.45
N TRP A 151 -33.24 -30.03 -9.77
CA TRP A 151 -33.26 -31.21 -10.63
C TRP A 151 -32.17 -32.27 -10.29
N PRO A 152 -30.95 -31.94 -9.77
CA PRO A 152 -30.03 -33.02 -9.37
C PRO A 152 -30.55 -33.81 -8.17
N ALA A 153 -31.26 -33.17 -7.23
CA ALA A 153 -31.93 -33.88 -6.14
C ALA A 153 -33.14 -34.71 -6.63
N TRP A 154 -33.87 -34.22 -7.64
CA TRP A 154 -34.95 -34.96 -8.25
C TRP A 154 -34.44 -36.20 -9.03
N ILE A 155 -33.26 -36.15 -9.61
CA ILE A 155 -32.63 -37.35 -10.22
C ILE A 155 -32.35 -38.37 -9.12
N ASN A 156 -31.75 -37.99 -8.00
CA ASN A 156 -31.53 -38.91 -6.88
C ASN A 156 -32.83 -39.49 -6.33
N PHE A 157 -33.88 -38.67 -6.21
CA PHE A 157 -35.20 -39.14 -5.82
C PHE A 157 -35.71 -40.20 -6.79
N LEU A 158 -35.63 -39.96 -8.10
CA LEU A 158 -36.07 -40.90 -9.12
C LEU A 158 -35.28 -42.23 -9.05
N PHE A 159 -33.95 -42.17 -8.87
CA PHE A 159 -33.12 -43.34 -8.66
C PHE A 159 -33.54 -44.15 -7.43
N CYS A 160 -33.74 -43.48 -6.30
CA CYS A 160 -34.19 -44.12 -5.07
C CYS A 160 -35.59 -44.75 -5.22
N PHE A 161 -36.48 -44.08 -5.94
CA PHE A 161 -37.83 -44.59 -6.22
C PHE A 161 -37.80 -45.82 -7.11
N ILE A 162 -37.04 -45.80 -8.23
CA ILE A 162 -36.88 -46.92 -9.11
C ILE A 162 -36.30 -48.14 -8.37
N TYR A 163 -35.26 -47.92 -7.56
CA TYR A 163 -34.63 -49.00 -6.81
C TYR A 163 -35.59 -49.55 -5.72
N GLY A 164 -36.41 -48.74 -5.09
CA GLY A 164 -37.46 -49.15 -4.17
C GLY A 164 -38.50 -49.99 -4.87
N CYS A 165 -38.89 -49.67 -6.10
CA CYS A 165 -39.77 -50.52 -6.95
C CYS A 165 -39.12 -51.87 -7.27
N LEU A 166 -37.81 -51.90 -7.58
CA LEU A 166 -37.11 -53.18 -7.84
C LEU A 166 -37.10 -54.08 -6.58
N ILE A 167 -36.96 -53.51 -5.39
CA ILE A 167 -37.08 -54.24 -4.11
C ILE A 167 -38.51 -54.79 -3.94
N TYR A 168 -39.51 -53.92 -4.11
CA TYR A 168 -40.91 -54.29 -3.91
C TYR A 168 -41.37 -55.44 -4.82
N PHE A 169 -40.97 -55.41 -6.09
CA PHE A 169 -41.31 -56.45 -7.07
C PHE A 169 -40.36 -57.65 -7.06
N ASN A 170 -39.39 -57.70 -6.12
CA ASN A 170 -38.39 -58.80 -6.04
C ASN A 170 -37.61 -59.01 -7.34
N LEU A 171 -37.31 -57.94 -8.08
CA LEU A 171 -36.58 -57.98 -9.36
C LEU A 171 -35.05 -57.89 -9.21
N LEU A 172 -34.55 -57.84 -7.98
CA LEU A 172 -33.12 -57.80 -7.71
C LEU A 172 -32.49 -59.21 -7.81
N PRO A 173 -31.22 -59.34 -8.22
CA PRO A 173 -30.52 -60.64 -8.30
C PRO A 173 -30.49 -61.32 -6.92
N SER A 174 -30.81 -62.61 -6.89
CA SER A 174 -30.88 -63.42 -5.67
C SER A 174 -29.55 -63.67 -4.96
N ASN A 175 -28.44 -63.22 -5.55
CA ASN A 175 -27.08 -63.33 -4.97
C ASN A 175 -26.79 -62.27 -3.87
N ASN A 176 -27.68 -61.34 -3.61
CA ASN A 176 -27.49 -60.36 -2.52
C ASN A 176 -27.76 -61.06 -1.18
N SER A 177 -26.69 -61.44 -0.52
CA SER A 177 -26.69 -62.13 0.80
C SER A 177 -27.30 -61.32 1.94
N ILE A 178 -27.76 -60.08 1.70
CA ILE A 178 -28.44 -59.22 2.67
C ILE A 178 -29.72 -58.71 1.99
N THR A 179 -30.85 -59.33 2.30
CA THR A 179 -32.15 -58.87 1.88
C THR A 179 -32.60 -57.72 2.79
N PHE A 180 -32.48 -56.50 2.27
CA PHE A 180 -33.05 -55.35 2.95
C PHE A 180 -34.57 -55.34 2.79
N THR A 181 -35.23 -54.99 3.88
CA THR A 181 -36.68 -54.74 3.86
C THR A 181 -36.92 -53.38 3.14
N LEU A 182 -38.10 -53.26 2.52
CA LEU A 182 -38.49 -52.01 1.87
C LEU A 182 -38.49 -50.84 2.88
N GLY A 183 -38.77 -51.09 4.17
CA GLY A 183 -38.75 -50.08 5.22
C GLY A 183 -37.31 -49.50 5.48
N GLU A 184 -36.31 -50.40 5.51
CA GLU A 184 -34.90 -49.95 5.67
C GLU A 184 -34.43 -49.15 4.47
N TRP A 185 -34.80 -49.55 3.25
CA TRP A 185 -34.53 -48.81 2.06
C TRP A 185 -35.13 -47.38 2.09
N VAL A 186 -36.39 -47.28 2.44
CA VAL A 186 -37.10 -45.99 2.56
C VAL A 186 -36.40 -45.07 3.57
N ALA A 187 -36.02 -45.60 4.73
CA ALA A 187 -35.33 -44.82 5.75
C ALA A 187 -33.97 -44.24 5.26
N ILE A 188 -33.14 -45.09 4.58
CA ILE A 188 -31.83 -44.67 4.07
C ILE A 188 -31.99 -43.70 2.90
N SER A 189 -32.87 -44.00 1.94
CA SER A 189 -33.08 -43.15 0.76
C SER A 189 -33.64 -41.79 1.11
N THR A 190 -34.51 -41.68 2.14
CA THR A 190 -35.03 -40.40 2.63
C THR A 190 -33.89 -39.48 3.11
N ASN A 191 -32.93 -40.01 3.87
CA ASN A 191 -31.76 -39.24 4.30
C ASN A 191 -30.90 -38.78 3.10
N LEU A 192 -30.66 -39.63 2.12
CA LEU A 192 -29.90 -39.29 0.90
C LEU A 192 -30.61 -38.20 0.10
N ILE A 193 -31.93 -38.30 -0.07
CA ILE A 193 -32.74 -37.30 -0.77
C ILE A 193 -32.69 -35.99 -0.04
N PHE A 194 -32.86 -36.00 1.31
CA PHE A 194 -32.76 -34.81 2.12
C PHE A 194 -31.43 -34.07 1.96
N VAL A 195 -30.29 -34.79 2.06
CA VAL A 195 -28.94 -34.22 1.86
C VAL A 195 -28.77 -33.71 0.43
N SER A 196 -29.33 -34.41 -0.56
CA SER A 196 -29.30 -33.96 -1.96
C SER A 196 -30.03 -32.65 -2.18
N PHE A 197 -31.23 -32.48 -1.56
CA PHE A 197 -31.95 -31.19 -1.58
C PHE A 197 -31.18 -30.11 -0.85
N LEU A 198 -30.58 -30.41 0.30
CA LEU A 198 -29.77 -29.45 1.06
C LEU A 198 -28.61 -28.93 0.22
N PHE A 199 -27.89 -29.77 -0.49
CA PHE A 199 -26.80 -29.37 -1.39
C PHE A 199 -27.28 -28.50 -2.55
N THR A 200 -28.46 -28.83 -3.15
CA THR A 200 -29.01 -28.02 -4.25
C THR A 200 -29.45 -26.63 -3.81
N ILE A 201 -29.71 -26.41 -2.53
CA ILE A 201 -30.06 -25.09 -1.96
C ILE A 201 -28.79 -24.32 -1.58
N LEU A 202 -27.91 -24.95 -0.80
CA LEU A 202 -26.79 -24.23 -0.17
C LEU A 202 -25.67 -23.87 -1.18
N ILE A 203 -25.29 -24.82 -2.05
CA ILE A 203 -24.13 -24.63 -2.92
C ILE A 203 -24.34 -23.53 -3.96
N PRO A 204 -25.45 -23.45 -4.70
CA PRO A 204 -25.70 -22.35 -5.63
C PRO A 204 -25.79 -21.00 -4.92
N GLY A 205 -26.36 -20.97 -3.69
CA GLY A 205 -26.38 -19.77 -2.85
C GLY A 205 -24.99 -19.25 -2.52
N LEU A 206 -24.07 -20.15 -2.12
CA LEU A 206 -22.69 -19.80 -1.85
C LEU A 206 -21.97 -19.27 -3.11
N PHE A 207 -22.16 -19.91 -4.26
CA PHE A 207 -21.57 -19.43 -5.52
C PHE A 207 -22.10 -18.05 -5.94
N LYS A 208 -23.40 -17.82 -5.75
CA LYS A 208 -24.01 -16.51 -6.03
C LYS A 208 -23.46 -15.42 -5.11
N SER A 209 -23.35 -15.69 -3.81
CA SER A 209 -22.77 -14.77 -2.85
C SER A 209 -21.31 -14.47 -3.16
N LEU A 210 -20.52 -15.50 -3.49
CA LEU A 210 -19.12 -15.36 -3.88
C LEU A 210 -18.99 -14.48 -5.13
N GLN A 211 -19.81 -14.71 -6.17
CA GLN A 211 -19.81 -13.89 -7.39
C GLN A 211 -20.10 -12.42 -7.11
N THR A 212 -21.10 -12.14 -6.27
CA THR A 212 -21.44 -10.75 -5.92
C THR A 212 -20.31 -10.07 -5.15
N THR A 213 -19.63 -10.80 -4.26
CA THR A 213 -18.48 -10.27 -3.51
C THR A 213 -17.31 -9.96 -4.44
N ILE A 214 -16.98 -10.88 -5.36
CA ILE A 214 -15.89 -10.68 -6.33
C ILE A 214 -16.18 -9.47 -7.24
N ASN A 215 -17.40 -9.35 -7.76
CA ASN A 215 -17.77 -8.21 -8.60
C ASN A 215 -17.63 -6.89 -7.84
N LYS A 216 -18.12 -6.84 -6.58
CA LYS A 216 -17.98 -5.65 -5.74
C LYS A 216 -16.52 -5.28 -5.46
N GLU A 217 -15.66 -6.27 -5.25
CA GLU A 217 -14.22 -6.04 -5.07
C GLU A 217 -13.56 -5.48 -6.33
N LEU A 218 -13.91 -6.02 -7.52
CA LEU A 218 -13.40 -5.52 -8.80
C LEU A 218 -13.84 -4.07 -9.07
N ASP A 219 -15.10 -3.74 -8.79
CA ASP A 219 -15.62 -2.38 -8.92
C ASP A 219 -14.88 -1.41 -8.00
N LEU A 220 -14.66 -1.79 -6.73
CA LEU A 220 -13.93 -0.98 -5.77
C LEU A 220 -12.45 -0.79 -6.16
N GLN A 221 -11.80 -1.83 -6.69
CA GLN A 221 -10.44 -1.74 -7.20
C GLN A 221 -10.33 -0.78 -8.39
N ASN A 222 -11.30 -0.80 -9.30
CA ASN A 222 -11.36 0.11 -10.44
C ASN A 222 -11.55 1.57 -9.98
N GLU A 223 -12.47 1.81 -9.04
CA GLU A 223 -12.70 3.14 -8.45
C GLU A 223 -11.41 3.67 -7.78
N LEU A 224 -10.75 2.85 -6.96
CA LEU A 224 -9.49 3.21 -6.31
C LEU A 224 -8.37 3.52 -7.33
N MET A 225 -8.31 2.78 -8.43
CA MET A 225 -7.32 3.02 -9.50
C MET A 225 -7.55 4.37 -10.19
N ILE A 226 -8.82 4.74 -10.45
CA ILE A 226 -9.19 6.03 -11.03
C ILE A 226 -8.82 7.16 -10.07
N GLU A 227 -9.19 7.05 -8.79
CA GLU A 227 -8.88 8.05 -7.77
C GLU A 227 -7.38 8.24 -7.59
N LYS A 228 -6.62 7.14 -7.51
CA LYS A 228 -5.15 7.18 -7.43
C LYS A 228 -4.52 7.87 -8.63
N SER A 229 -5.02 7.62 -9.84
CA SER A 229 -4.52 8.27 -11.05
C SER A 229 -4.81 9.78 -11.05
N ALA A 230 -6.01 10.19 -10.66
CA ALA A 230 -6.39 11.60 -10.53
C ALA A 230 -5.54 12.32 -9.49
N LEU A 231 -5.31 11.71 -8.32
CA LEU A 231 -4.43 12.25 -7.28
C LEU A 231 -2.98 12.42 -7.79
N THR A 232 -2.46 11.43 -8.50
CA THR A 232 -1.10 11.49 -9.08
C THR A 232 -0.96 12.66 -10.08
N ILE A 233 -1.97 12.87 -10.92
CA ILE A 233 -2.00 13.99 -11.88
C ILE A 233 -2.07 15.33 -11.14
N ALA A 234 -2.91 15.43 -10.10
CA ALA A 234 -3.04 16.64 -9.29
C ALA A 234 -1.74 16.99 -8.57
N LEU A 235 -1.07 16.01 -7.96
CA LEU A 235 0.24 16.18 -7.31
C LEU A 235 1.31 16.65 -8.30
N LYS A 236 1.37 16.05 -9.50
CA LYS A 236 2.31 16.46 -10.55
C LYS A 236 2.06 17.90 -11.00
N LYS A 237 0.79 18.28 -11.19
CA LYS A 237 0.42 19.66 -11.56
C LYS A 237 0.77 20.66 -10.47
N LEU A 238 0.57 20.30 -9.19
CA LEU A 238 0.95 21.14 -8.05
C LEU A 238 2.46 21.33 -7.99
N SER A 239 3.23 20.27 -8.17
CA SER A 239 4.70 20.34 -8.21
C SER A 239 5.19 21.25 -9.34
N GLN A 240 4.63 21.12 -10.54
CA GLN A 240 4.97 21.99 -11.67
C GLN A 240 4.66 23.45 -11.38
N LYS A 241 3.48 23.73 -10.81
CA LYS A 241 3.10 25.12 -10.45
C LYS A 241 3.99 25.71 -9.37
N ASN A 242 4.42 24.89 -8.42
CA ASN A 242 5.38 25.33 -7.41
C ASN A 242 6.76 25.65 -8.04
N GLU A 243 7.23 24.83 -8.95
CA GLU A 243 8.49 25.08 -9.70
C GLU A 243 8.41 26.34 -10.56
N GLU A 244 7.29 26.55 -11.29
CA GLU A 244 7.06 27.76 -12.09
C GLU A 244 7.07 29.02 -11.20
N LEU A 245 6.40 28.97 -10.04
CA LEU A 245 6.36 30.11 -9.09
C LEU A 245 7.75 30.43 -8.54
N GLU A 246 8.55 29.42 -8.26
CA GLU A 246 9.91 29.60 -7.77
C GLU A 246 10.84 30.18 -8.84
N GLN A 247 10.75 29.67 -10.08
CA GLN A 247 11.50 30.26 -11.20
C GLN A 247 11.13 31.71 -11.45
N PHE A 248 9.82 32.00 -11.43
CA PHE A 248 9.34 33.39 -11.56
C PHE A 248 9.92 34.28 -10.46
N SER A 249 9.86 33.82 -9.20
CA SER A 249 10.41 34.57 -8.04
C SER A 249 11.93 34.82 -8.19
N TYR A 250 12.67 33.83 -8.71
CA TYR A 250 14.10 33.94 -8.95
C TYR A 250 14.42 34.96 -10.07
N ILE A 251 13.78 34.84 -11.23
CA ILE A 251 14.01 35.72 -12.37
C ILE A 251 13.60 37.16 -12.04
N ALA A 252 12.40 37.36 -11.47
CA ALA A 252 11.92 38.67 -11.09
C ALA A 252 12.85 39.35 -10.06
N SER A 253 13.37 38.58 -9.11
CA SER A 253 14.29 39.12 -8.10
C SER A 253 15.64 39.52 -8.71
N HIS A 254 16.20 38.72 -9.61
CA HIS A 254 17.43 39.04 -10.32
C HIS A 254 17.27 40.31 -11.15
N ASP A 255 16.21 40.40 -11.92
CA ASP A 255 15.97 41.55 -12.82
C ASP A 255 15.64 42.85 -12.07
N LEU A 256 15.16 42.75 -10.82
CA LEU A 256 14.96 43.89 -9.94
C LEU A 256 16.25 44.33 -9.24
N GLN A 257 17.21 43.43 -8.99
CA GLN A 257 18.47 43.74 -8.32
C GLN A 257 19.36 44.69 -9.14
N GLU A 258 19.43 44.48 -10.46
CA GLU A 258 20.36 45.23 -11.34
C GLU A 258 19.98 46.72 -11.42
N PRO A 259 18.72 47.11 -11.78
CA PRO A 259 18.34 48.52 -11.79
C PRO A 259 18.44 49.17 -10.40
N LEU A 260 18.14 48.44 -9.33
CA LEU A 260 18.21 48.97 -7.98
C LEU A 260 19.66 49.22 -7.53
N ARG A 261 20.60 48.36 -7.93
CA ARG A 261 22.04 48.53 -7.73
C ARG A 261 22.50 49.80 -8.41
N MET A 262 22.06 50.10 -9.65
CA MET A 262 22.39 51.32 -10.37
C MET A 262 21.83 52.57 -9.67
N ILE A 263 20.53 52.52 -9.27
CA ILE A 263 19.90 53.64 -8.52
C ILE A 263 20.65 53.93 -7.23
N SER A 264 20.92 52.88 -6.42
CA SER A 264 21.66 53.04 -5.16
C SER A 264 23.07 53.58 -5.38
N GLY A 265 23.74 53.11 -6.44
CA GLY A 265 25.08 53.55 -6.78
C GLY A 265 25.14 55.04 -7.16
N PHE A 266 24.24 55.51 -8.03
CA PHE A 266 24.18 56.89 -8.42
C PHE A 266 23.75 57.83 -7.27
N LEU A 267 22.77 57.42 -6.47
CA LEU A 267 22.35 58.19 -5.28
C LEU A 267 23.51 58.35 -4.30
N LYS A 268 24.28 57.27 -4.06
CA LYS A 268 25.44 57.33 -3.17
C LYS A 268 26.59 58.18 -3.73
N GLN A 269 26.77 58.22 -5.06
CA GLN A 269 27.72 59.13 -5.71
C GLN A 269 27.26 60.59 -5.55
N ILE A 270 25.98 60.89 -5.70
CA ILE A 270 25.43 62.24 -5.47
C ILE A 270 25.63 62.63 -4.02
N GLU A 271 25.29 61.77 -3.05
CA GLU A 271 25.51 61.96 -1.63
C GLU A 271 27.00 62.31 -1.35
N ASN A 272 27.93 61.48 -1.83
CA ASN A 272 29.35 61.66 -1.54
C ASN A 272 30.00 62.86 -2.26
N LYS A 273 29.60 63.15 -3.52
CA LYS A 273 30.30 64.13 -4.38
C LYS A 273 29.67 65.54 -4.31
N TYR A 274 28.40 65.63 -3.98
CA TYR A 274 27.66 66.89 -4.01
C TYR A 274 27.05 67.26 -2.67
N ASN A 275 27.36 66.57 -1.58
CA ASN A 275 26.82 66.80 -0.24
C ASN A 275 26.97 68.25 0.22
N ASP A 276 28.13 68.89 -0.08
CA ASP A 276 28.40 70.27 0.29
C ASP A 276 27.71 71.35 -0.57
N LYS A 277 27.14 70.88 -1.74
CA LYS A 277 26.39 71.72 -2.68
C LYS A 277 24.88 71.63 -2.49
N LEU A 278 24.42 70.74 -1.65
CA LEU A 278 23.01 70.51 -1.36
C LEU A 278 22.57 71.26 -0.13
N ASP A 279 21.38 71.82 -0.19
CA ASP A 279 20.71 72.34 0.99
C ASP A 279 20.25 71.18 1.93
N GLU A 280 19.85 71.52 3.14
CA GLU A 280 19.45 70.48 4.12
C GLU A 280 18.28 69.64 3.65
N LYS A 281 17.35 70.20 2.87
CA LYS A 281 16.25 69.42 2.27
C LYS A 281 16.73 68.45 1.18
N GLY A 282 17.68 68.86 0.33
CA GLY A 282 18.29 68.03 -0.67
C GLY A 282 19.04 66.86 -0.07
N LYS A 283 19.80 67.08 1.01
CA LYS A 283 20.46 66.02 1.77
C LYS A 283 19.45 65.01 2.33
N GLN A 284 18.35 65.53 2.91
CA GLN A 284 17.29 64.67 3.44
C GLN A 284 16.60 63.85 2.37
N TYR A 285 16.32 64.39 1.18
CA TYR A 285 15.71 63.65 0.07
C TYR A 285 16.62 62.55 -0.44
N ILE A 286 17.91 62.84 -0.55
CA ILE A 286 18.90 61.81 -0.98
C ILE A 286 19.01 60.72 0.07
N TYR A 287 19.07 61.07 1.35
CA TYR A 287 19.08 60.09 2.42
C TYR A 287 17.88 59.17 2.38
N PHE A 288 16.64 59.66 2.21
CA PHE A 288 15.46 58.84 2.10
C PHE A 288 15.46 57.98 0.83
N ALA A 289 15.98 58.50 -0.27
CA ALA A 289 16.08 57.73 -1.53
C ALA A 289 17.10 56.61 -1.40
N VAL A 290 18.26 56.83 -0.81
CA VAL A 290 19.29 55.84 -0.54
C VAL A 290 18.76 54.73 0.40
N ASP A 291 18.11 55.14 1.51
CA ASP A 291 17.52 54.19 2.48
C ASP A 291 16.44 53.37 1.83
N GLY A 292 15.57 53.98 1.01
CA GLY A 292 14.53 53.27 0.26
C GLY A 292 15.10 52.24 -0.71
N ALA A 293 16.15 52.60 -1.47
CA ALA A 293 16.80 51.70 -2.39
C ALA A 293 17.52 50.54 -1.69
N GLN A 294 18.22 50.81 -0.59
CA GLN A 294 18.89 49.77 0.21
C GLN A 294 17.88 48.79 0.83
N ARG A 295 16.70 49.27 1.22
CA ARG A 295 15.63 48.46 1.76
C ARG A 295 15.04 47.55 0.70
N MET A 296 14.74 48.03 -0.51
CA MET A 296 14.25 47.23 -1.61
C MET A 296 15.28 46.15 -1.95
N HIS A 297 16.57 46.46 -1.97
CA HIS A 297 17.62 45.49 -2.21
C HIS A 297 17.61 44.36 -1.18
N ARG A 298 17.45 44.68 0.13
CA ARG A 298 17.36 43.68 1.19
C ARG A 298 16.11 42.79 1.03
N ILE A 299 14.95 43.37 0.73
CA ILE A 299 13.71 42.65 0.52
C ILE A 299 13.86 41.61 -0.64
N ILE A 300 14.51 42.04 -1.72
CA ILE A 300 14.75 41.17 -2.88
C ILE A 300 15.69 40.00 -2.52
N LEU A 301 16.78 40.28 -1.76
CA LEU A 301 17.69 39.24 -1.27
C LEU A 301 17.00 38.24 -0.38
N ASP A 302 16.22 38.73 0.60
CA ASP A 302 15.49 37.85 1.52
C ASP A 302 14.38 37.06 0.82
N LEU A 303 13.75 37.60 -0.24
CA LEU A 303 12.78 36.88 -1.07
C LEU A 303 13.44 35.75 -1.87
N LEU A 304 14.64 36.01 -2.40
CA LEU A 304 15.46 34.97 -3.05
C LEU A 304 15.83 33.86 -2.06
N GLU A 305 16.23 34.25 -0.86
CA GLU A 305 16.59 33.33 0.21
C GLU A 305 15.37 32.48 0.63
N TYR A 306 14.20 33.11 0.79
CA TYR A 306 12.95 32.40 1.05
C TYR A 306 12.57 31.45 -0.09
N SER A 307 12.73 31.85 -1.35
CA SER A 307 12.46 31.02 -2.51
C SER A 307 13.35 29.76 -2.53
N ARG A 308 14.64 29.91 -2.16
CA ARG A 308 15.64 28.83 -2.14
C ARG A 308 15.60 27.97 -0.87
N ALA A 309 14.98 28.46 0.21
CA ALA A 309 14.90 27.75 1.47
C ALA A 309 14.21 26.38 1.28
N GLY A 310 14.86 25.29 1.70
CA GLY A 310 14.39 23.92 1.50
C GLY A 310 14.82 23.25 0.19
N LYS A 311 15.58 23.94 -0.68
CA LYS A 311 16.20 23.34 -1.87
C LYS A 311 17.71 23.40 -1.74
N ILE A 312 18.29 22.40 -1.09
CA ILE A 312 19.75 22.28 -0.99
C ILE A 312 20.16 20.99 -1.67
N GLU A 313 21.01 21.12 -2.68
CA GLU A 313 21.69 20.00 -3.35
C GLU A 313 22.79 19.38 -2.45
N ALA A 314 23.15 20.04 -1.36
CA ALA A 314 24.17 19.56 -0.44
C ALA A 314 23.68 18.33 0.34
N ALA A 315 24.54 17.32 0.43
CA ALA A 315 24.26 16.12 1.22
C ALA A 315 24.15 16.46 2.71
N LYS A 316 23.36 15.69 3.46
CA LYS A 316 23.36 15.72 4.91
C LYS A 316 24.73 15.30 5.44
N GLU A 317 25.20 15.97 6.48
CA GLU A 317 26.47 15.71 7.15
C GLU A 317 26.30 15.71 8.69
N LYS A 318 27.34 15.22 9.39
CA LYS A 318 27.40 15.33 10.85
C LYS A 318 27.75 16.76 11.23
N VAL A 319 26.81 17.45 11.85
CA VAL A 319 26.96 18.84 12.29
C VAL A 319 27.02 18.88 13.82
N ASP A 320 28.16 19.24 14.37
CA ASP A 320 28.30 19.55 15.80
C ASP A 320 27.76 20.96 16.05
N ILE A 321 26.62 21.02 16.74
CA ILE A 321 25.94 22.29 17.00
C ILE A 321 26.78 23.18 17.94
N ASN A 322 27.63 22.63 18.83
CA ASN A 322 28.52 23.43 19.66
C ASN A 322 29.55 24.17 18.80
N ASN A 323 30.16 23.53 17.81
CA ASN A 323 31.11 24.15 16.89
C ASN A 323 30.41 25.25 16.02
N LEU A 324 29.18 24.98 15.58
CA LEU A 324 28.37 25.95 14.85
C LEU A 324 28.16 27.23 15.68
N PHE A 325 27.89 27.11 16.98
CA PHE A 325 27.74 28.30 17.87
C PHE A 325 29.02 29.08 18.09
N ILE A 326 30.20 28.45 18.00
CA ILE A 326 31.48 29.19 18.03
C ILE A 326 31.55 30.13 16.81
N GLU A 327 31.21 29.62 15.61
CA GLU A 327 31.19 30.41 14.38
C GLU A 327 30.14 31.55 14.43
N ILE A 328 28.93 31.25 14.89
CA ILE A 328 27.85 32.22 15.05
C ILE A 328 28.27 33.32 16.05
N ASN A 329 28.92 33.00 17.15
CA ASN A 329 29.41 33.99 18.10
C ASN A 329 30.47 34.91 17.48
N ILE A 330 31.35 34.39 16.62
CA ILE A 330 32.31 35.22 15.88
C ILE A 330 31.58 36.17 14.92
N LEU A 331 30.59 35.66 14.18
CA LEU A 331 29.80 36.45 13.23
C LEU A 331 29.09 37.64 13.92
N PHE A 332 28.49 37.42 15.07
CA PHE A 332 27.75 38.45 15.81
C PHE A 332 28.58 39.17 16.86
N GLN A 333 29.91 38.95 16.95
CA GLN A 333 30.79 39.49 18.01
C GLN A 333 30.65 41.02 18.22
N ARG A 334 30.55 41.77 17.13
CA ARG A 334 30.39 43.24 17.18
C ARG A 334 29.05 43.60 17.82
N GLN A 335 27.96 43.02 17.38
CA GLN A 335 26.60 43.27 17.88
C GLN A 335 26.46 42.87 19.36
N ILE A 336 27.05 41.71 19.71
CA ILE A 336 27.10 41.21 21.09
C ILE A 336 27.78 42.23 22.00
N LYS A 337 28.94 42.78 21.60
CA LYS A 337 29.65 43.80 22.36
C LYS A 337 28.89 45.13 22.45
N GLU A 338 28.34 45.62 21.34
CA GLU A 338 27.56 46.86 21.28
C GLU A 338 26.31 46.81 22.17
N LYS A 339 25.65 45.67 22.31
CA LYS A 339 24.45 45.44 23.10
C LYS A 339 24.73 44.95 24.52
N GLY A 340 25.99 44.68 24.89
CA GLY A 340 26.33 44.06 26.16
C GLY A 340 25.67 42.69 26.38
N ALA A 341 25.42 41.98 25.29
CA ALA A 341 24.70 40.72 25.32
C ALA A 341 25.57 39.55 25.79
N THR A 342 24.96 38.57 26.43
CA THR A 342 25.60 37.30 26.78
C THR A 342 24.84 36.18 26.09
N ILE A 343 25.55 35.37 25.25
CA ILE A 343 24.99 34.16 24.64
C ILE A 343 25.56 32.97 25.39
N SER A 344 24.69 32.13 25.94
CA SER A 344 25.06 30.91 26.65
C SER A 344 24.33 29.71 26.05
N TYR A 345 25.00 28.58 25.99
CA TYR A 345 24.43 27.34 25.55
C TYR A 345 24.94 26.16 26.38
N THR A 346 24.08 25.17 26.58
CA THR A 346 24.40 23.91 27.26
C THR A 346 24.80 22.89 26.22
N ASN A 347 25.33 21.72 26.63
CA ASN A 347 25.73 20.63 25.71
C ASN A 347 24.71 20.41 24.61
N LEU A 348 25.03 20.86 23.39
CA LEU A 348 24.18 20.73 22.23
C LEU A 348 24.54 19.45 21.46
N PRO A 349 23.59 18.79 20.80
CA PRO A 349 23.83 17.53 20.12
C PRO A 349 24.63 17.67 18.83
N VAL A 350 25.14 16.54 18.36
CA VAL A 350 25.60 16.38 16.98
C VAL A 350 24.42 15.88 16.15
N LEU A 351 24.06 16.60 15.08
CA LEU A 351 22.96 16.28 14.19
C LEU A 351 23.48 15.70 12.86
N PHE A 352 22.75 14.76 12.27
CA PHE A 352 22.95 14.40 10.87
C PHE A 352 21.94 15.16 10.01
N THR A 353 22.36 16.31 9.47
CA THR A 353 21.46 17.27 8.82
C THR A 353 22.19 18.13 7.78
N HIS A 354 21.47 19.03 7.13
CA HIS A 354 22.05 20.04 6.24
C HIS A 354 22.59 21.20 7.06
N ARG A 355 23.94 21.36 7.13
CA ARG A 355 24.62 22.37 7.94
C ARG A 355 24.09 23.78 7.67
N THR A 356 24.04 24.19 6.39
CA THR A 356 23.63 25.53 6.00
C THR A 356 22.21 25.89 6.44
N LEU A 357 21.29 24.91 6.43
CA LEU A 357 19.91 25.14 6.85
C LEU A 357 19.79 25.36 8.36
N ILE A 358 20.42 24.51 9.16
CA ILE A 358 20.34 24.64 10.62
C ILE A 358 21.08 25.90 11.09
N GLU A 359 22.20 26.26 10.44
CA GLU A 359 22.93 27.48 10.67
C GLU A 359 22.05 28.69 10.40
N GLN A 360 21.33 28.75 9.30
CA GLN A 360 20.42 29.83 8.92
C GLN A 360 19.31 30.03 9.96
N VAL A 361 18.73 28.93 10.48
CA VAL A 361 17.71 29.01 11.53
C VAL A 361 18.29 29.69 12.78
N PHE A 362 19.45 29.22 13.27
CA PHE A 362 20.07 29.81 14.46
C PHE A 362 20.48 31.26 14.24
N GLN A 363 21.06 31.59 13.09
CA GLN A 363 21.44 33.00 12.76
C GLN A 363 20.23 33.93 12.77
N ASN A 364 19.11 33.50 12.17
CA ASN A 364 17.88 34.29 12.15
C ASN A 364 17.31 34.50 13.56
N LEU A 365 17.24 33.45 14.38
CA LEU A 365 16.72 33.54 15.74
C LEU A 365 17.62 34.39 16.64
N ILE A 366 18.94 34.23 16.57
CA ILE A 366 19.89 35.02 17.34
C ILE A 366 19.90 36.51 16.89
N SER A 367 19.86 36.75 15.58
CA SER A 367 19.73 38.10 15.03
C SER A 367 18.46 38.81 15.53
N ASN A 368 17.34 38.07 15.61
CA ASN A 368 16.10 38.58 16.15
C ASN A 368 16.23 38.88 17.64
N ALA A 369 16.81 38.02 18.45
CA ALA A 369 17.04 38.25 19.87
C ALA A 369 17.93 39.48 20.12
N LEU A 370 19.03 39.62 19.37
CA LEU A 370 19.89 40.80 19.46
C LEU A 370 19.17 42.08 19.04
N LYS A 371 18.33 42.02 18.01
CA LYS A 371 17.60 43.15 17.46
C LYS A 371 16.50 43.65 18.41
N TYR A 372 15.68 42.75 18.95
CA TYR A 372 14.51 43.06 19.78
C TYR A 372 14.83 43.07 21.27
N SER A 373 16.05 43.44 21.63
CA SER A 373 16.52 43.52 23.02
C SER A 373 15.86 44.67 23.86
N GLY A 374 15.25 45.67 23.21
CA GLY A 374 14.65 46.81 23.91
C GLY A 374 15.67 47.59 24.72
N THR A 375 15.25 48.12 25.88
CA THR A 375 16.04 48.90 26.84
C THR A 375 16.63 48.04 27.96
N VAL A 376 16.73 46.71 27.77
CA VAL A 376 17.24 45.79 28.79
C VAL A 376 18.73 46.03 29.00
N ASN A 377 19.13 46.32 30.26
CA ASN A 377 20.53 46.63 30.62
C ASN A 377 21.52 45.49 30.34
N LYS A 378 21.08 44.24 30.31
CA LYS A 378 21.90 43.07 29.97
C LYS A 378 21.04 42.06 29.20
N LEU A 379 21.23 42.00 27.91
CA LEU A 379 20.59 40.98 27.08
C LEU A 379 21.20 39.61 27.36
N LYS A 380 20.34 38.64 27.62
CA LYS A 380 20.74 37.24 27.80
C LYS A 380 20.04 36.38 26.73
N ILE A 381 20.80 35.60 26.03
CA ILE A 381 20.29 34.64 25.06
C ILE A 381 20.75 33.26 25.52
N LEU A 382 19.81 32.37 25.78
CA LEU A 382 20.07 30.98 26.23
C LEU A 382 19.60 30.02 25.16
N ILE A 383 20.49 29.11 24.72
CA ILE A 383 20.17 28.05 23.81
C ILE A 383 20.23 26.71 24.54
N SER A 384 19.18 25.92 24.42
CA SER A 384 19.10 24.60 25.02
C SER A 384 18.56 23.57 24.02
N SER A 385 18.83 22.31 24.29
CA SER A 385 18.30 21.21 23.52
C SER A 385 17.82 20.06 24.38
N LYS A 386 16.80 19.36 23.92
CA LYS A 386 16.24 18.19 24.60
C LYS A 386 15.94 17.09 23.59
N ASP A 387 16.31 15.87 23.96
CA ASP A 387 15.93 14.70 23.20
C ASP A 387 14.46 14.33 23.49
N ILE A 388 13.62 14.30 22.45
CA ILE A 388 12.20 13.94 22.56
C ILE A 388 11.88 12.66 21.77
N GLY A 389 12.86 11.77 21.61
CA GLY A 389 12.72 10.48 20.95
C GLY A 389 12.98 10.55 19.44
N SER A 390 11.96 10.80 18.63
CA SER A 390 12.10 10.90 17.15
C SER A 390 12.74 12.21 16.69
N HIS A 391 12.75 13.26 17.54
CA HIS A 391 13.25 14.59 17.20
C HIS A 391 14.18 15.12 18.29
N TRP A 392 15.00 16.09 17.92
CA TRP A 392 15.65 17.02 18.85
C TRP A 392 14.79 18.27 18.96
N LEU A 393 14.44 18.67 20.18
CA LEU A 393 13.79 19.95 20.48
C LEU A 393 14.88 20.95 20.84
N PHE A 394 14.91 22.09 20.17
CA PHE A 394 15.76 23.23 20.48
C PHE A 394 14.90 24.38 21.03
N ALA A 395 15.45 25.13 21.95
CA ALA A 395 14.87 26.36 22.48
C ALA A 395 15.91 27.48 22.42
N VAL A 396 15.51 28.62 21.87
CA VAL A 396 16.28 29.87 21.86
C VAL A 396 15.49 30.88 22.68
N GLU A 397 15.96 31.14 23.89
CA GLU A 397 15.33 32.03 24.86
C GLU A 397 16.05 33.40 24.91
N ASP A 398 15.31 34.49 24.90
CA ASP A 398 15.79 35.83 25.08
C ASP A 398 14.99 36.55 26.17
N ASN A 399 15.61 37.54 26.82
CA ASN A 399 14.98 38.43 27.79
C ASN A 399 14.66 39.80 27.18
N GLY A 400 14.32 39.86 25.91
CA GLY A 400 13.98 41.09 25.18
C GLY A 400 12.57 41.61 25.44
N ILE A 401 12.02 42.34 24.48
CA ILE A 401 10.71 43.01 24.59
C ILE A 401 9.51 42.07 24.65
N GLY A 402 9.69 40.81 24.25
CA GLY A 402 8.59 39.83 24.15
C GLY A 402 7.61 40.10 23.00
N ILE A 403 6.66 39.21 22.84
CA ILE A 403 5.66 39.21 21.76
C ILE A 403 4.28 39.01 22.39
N ASP A 404 3.30 39.82 21.97
CA ASP A 404 1.92 39.63 22.37
C ASP A 404 1.35 38.31 21.75
N PRO A 405 0.61 37.52 22.53
CA PRO A 405 0.05 36.23 22.05
C PRO A 405 -0.79 36.34 20.78
N GLU A 406 -1.44 37.48 20.53
CA GLU A 406 -2.20 37.73 19.30
C GLU A 406 -1.35 37.55 18.02
N TYR A 407 -0.02 37.75 18.12
CA TYR A 407 0.88 37.73 16.97
C TYR A 407 1.64 36.41 16.78
N PHE A 408 1.53 35.44 17.67
CA PHE A 408 2.31 34.19 17.61
C PHE A 408 2.22 33.48 16.27
N LYS A 409 1.04 33.47 15.64
CA LYS A 409 0.87 32.90 14.30
C LYS A 409 1.26 33.84 13.18
N LYS A 410 1.12 35.17 13.43
CA LYS A 410 1.35 36.18 12.40
C LYS A 410 2.84 36.42 12.13
N ILE A 411 3.72 36.21 13.12
CA ILE A 411 5.18 36.47 12.97
C ILE A 411 5.89 35.54 11.97
N PHE A 412 5.29 34.39 11.63
CA PHE A 412 5.82 33.45 10.63
C PHE A 412 5.29 33.74 9.22
N VAL A 413 4.34 34.68 9.09
CA VAL A 413 3.80 35.06 7.77
C VAL A 413 4.79 36.00 7.07
N ILE A 414 5.01 35.84 5.77
CA ILE A 414 5.91 36.67 4.96
C ILE A 414 5.53 38.15 5.03
N PHE A 415 6.53 39.02 5.14
CA PHE A 415 6.39 40.47 5.23
C PHE A 415 5.62 40.98 6.45
N GLN A 416 5.29 40.15 7.43
CA GLN A 416 4.67 40.58 8.68
C GLN A 416 5.71 41.22 9.64
N ARG A 417 5.36 42.35 10.19
CA ARG A 417 6.18 43.09 11.18
C ARG A 417 5.27 43.64 12.28
N LEU A 418 5.72 43.54 13.53
CA LEU A 418 4.96 43.96 14.70
C LEU A 418 5.28 45.41 15.12
N HIS A 419 6.50 45.92 14.81
CA HIS A 419 6.98 47.22 15.21
C HIS A 419 7.20 48.14 14.01
N ASN A 420 7.07 49.47 14.26
CA ASN A 420 7.23 50.51 13.26
C ASN A 420 8.66 50.52 12.69
N LYS A 421 8.78 51.02 11.44
CA LYS A 421 10.04 51.08 10.69
C LYS A 421 11.18 51.84 11.39
N ASN A 422 10.85 52.80 12.25
CA ASN A 422 11.80 53.68 12.91
C ASN A 422 12.43 53.06 14.17
N GLU A 423 11.85 51.99 14.72
CA GLU A 423 12.32 51.34 15.93
C GLU A 423 13.25 50.16 15.67
N TYR A 424 12.89 49.32 14.70
CA TYR A 424 13.65 48.10 14.40
C TYR A 424 13.78 47.85 12.88
N SER A 425 15.00 47.67 12.39
CA SER A 425 15.28 47.35 10.97
C SER A 425 14.90 45.90 10.64
N GLY A 426 14.42 45.60 9.41
CA GLY A 426 14.19 44.24 8.93
C GLY A 426 13.07 44.18 7.91
N THR A 427 13.02 43.04 7.17
CA THR A 427 12.12 42.80 6.04
C THR A 427 10.84 42.03 6.44
N GLY A 428 10.86 41.31 7.56
CA GLY A 428 9.77 40.42 7.98
C GLY A 428 9.78 39.06 7.33
N LEU A 429 10.90 38.62 6.75
CA LEU A 429 11.06 37.32 6.09
C LEU A 429 11.82 36.28 6.92
N GLY A 430 12.68 36.70 7.88
CA GLY A 430 13.56 35.80 8.61
C GLY A 430 12.85 34.65 9.33
N LEU A 431 11.72 34.91 10.05
CA LEU A 431 10.96 33.86 10.73
C LEU A 431 10.19 32.96 9.74
N ALA A 432 9.71 33.51 8.63
CA ALA A 432 9.09 32.74 7.58
C ALA A 432 10.11 31.80 6.90
N ILE A 433 11.36 32.25 6.76
CA ILE A 433 12.49 31.38 6.30
C ILE A 433 12.74 30.29 7.32
N CYS A 434 12.79 30.61 8.63
CA CYS A 434 12.93 29.58 9.67
C CYS A 434 11.85 28.51 9.59
N GLN A 435 10.59 28.91 9.45
CA GLN A 435 9.48 27.97 9.32
C GLN A 435 9.67 27.06 8.11
N LYS A 436 9.93 27.63 6.92
CA LYS A 436 10.12 26.86 5.70
C LYS A 436 11.30 25.88 5.80
N VAL A 437 12.39 26.29 6.44
CA VAL A 437 13.57 25.43 6.67
C VAL A 437 13.22 24.28 7.62
N ILE A 438 12.55 24.59 8.72
CA ILE A 438 12.21 23.57 9.73
C ILE A 438 11.18 22.57 9.16
N ASP A 439 10.17 23.04 8.40
CA ASP A 439 9.24 22.16 7.67
C ASP A 439 9.99 21.21 6.73
N TYR A 440 11.00 21.73 6.01
CA TYR A 440 11.85 20.89 5.14
C TYR A 440 12.69 19.86 5.93
N LEU A 441 13.15 20.20 7.12
CA LEU A 441 13.88 19.30 8.02
C LEU A 441 12.96 18.31 8.76
N GLY A 442 11.65 18.34 8.47
CA GLY A 442 10.66 17.44 9.05
C GLY A 442 10.32 17.76 10.50
N GLY A 443 10.46 19.03 10.91
CA GLY A 443 10.17 19.54 12.24
C GLY A 443 9.03 20.55 12.29
N GLU A 444 8.85 21.18 13.44
CA GLU A 444 7.90 22.26 13.70
C GLU A 444 8.62 23.40 14.42
N ILE A 445 8.17 24.67 14.21
CA ILE A 445 8.66 25.86 14.91
C ILE A 445 7.49 26.63 15.53
N TRP A 446 7.66 27.08 16.78
CA TRP A 446 6.67 27.90 17.47
C TRP A 446 7.35 28.85 18.47
N VAL A 447 6.57 29.72 19.11
CA VAL A 447 7.04 30.67 20.10
C VAL A 447 6.17 30.64 21.35
N GLU A 448 6.80 30.80 22.49
CA GLU A 448 6.17 31.15 23.76
C GLU A 448 6.78 32.48 24.23
N SER A 449 5.96 33.45 24.55
CA SER A 449 6.45 34.77 24.90
C SER A 449 5.47 35.49 25.81
N ASN A 450 6.03 36.39 26.63
CA ASN A 450 5.27 37.32 27.41
C ASN A 450 5.78 38.74 27.12
N PHE A 451 4.88 39.62 26.74
CA PHE A 451 5.24 41.04 26.47
C PHE A 451 5.98 41.66 27.65
N GLY A 452 7.14 42.28 27.42
CA GLY A 452 8.02 42.87 28.43
C GLY A 452 8.92 41.88 29.20
N LYS A 453 8.84 40.55 28.93
CA LYS A 453 9.65 39.56 29.66
C LYS A 453 10.57 38.73 28.78
N GLY A 454 10.46 38.87 27.45
CA GLY A 454 11.23 38.10 26.48
C GLY A 454 10.45 37.01 25.77
N SER A 455 11.14 36.22 24.93
CA SER A 455 10.55 35.20 24.09
C SER A 455 11.38 33.89 24.12
N ILE A 456 10.72 32.77 23.90
CA ILE A 456 11.35 31.47 23.70
C ILE A 456 10.86 30.93 22.36
N PHE A 457 11.75 30.82 21.41
CA PHE A 457 11.49 30.16 20.14
C PHE A 457 11.87 28.69 20.23
N TYR A 458 10.91 27.84 20.01
CA TYR A 458 11.11 26.39 19.98
C TYR A 458 11.10 25.88 18.52
N PHE A 459 11.97 24.95 18.22
CA PHE A 459 11.87 24.20 16.97
C PHE A 459 12.34 22.76 17.14
N THR A 460 11.81 21.88 16.30
CA THR A 460 12.20 20.46 16.29
C THR A 460 12.94 20.11 15.02
N VAL A 461 13.86 19.15 15.10
CA VAL A 461 14.58 18.59 13.95
C VAL A 461 14.47 17.07 14.02
N LEU A 462 14.03 16.45 12.93
CA LEU A 462 13.89 15.00 12.84
C LEU A 462 15.25 14.33 12.96
N LYS A 463 15.35 13.30 13.80
CA LYS A 463 16.55 12.47 13.90
C LYS A 463 16.61 11.53 12.71
N ASP A 464 17.72 11.54 12.00
CA ASP A 464 17.96 10.52 10.98
C ASP A 464 18.38 9.22 11.65
N LYS A 465 17.87 8.07 11.18
CA LYS A 465 18.18 6.74 11.74
C LYS A 465 19.67 6.34 11.67
N LYS A 466 20.53 7.21 11.18
CA LYS A 466 21.98 7.02 11.06
C LYS A 466 22.80 7.73 12.16
N THR A 467 22.16 8.30 13.16
CA THR A 467 22.83 8.85 14.36
C THR A 467 22.86 7.87 15.48
#